data_487cc3a6b1e88b82ddaa28ab576d68b0
#
_entry.id   487cc3a6b1e88b82ddaa28ab576d68b0
#
_cell.length_a   1.000
_cell.length_b   1.000
_cell.length_c   1.000
_cell.angle_alpha   90.00
_cell.angle_beta   90.00
_cell.angle_gamma   90.00
#
_symmetry.space_group_name_H-M   'P 1'
#
loop_
_entity.id
_entity.type
_entity.pdbx_description
1 polymer ?
#
loop_
_entity_poly.entity_id
_entity_poly.type
_entity_poly.pdbx_seq_one_letter_code
_entity_poly.pdbx_strand_id
1 'polypeptide(L)'
;MIAQTTAQVAPETHLQIGSLIFDRLDQIDLTGPFEVFSRVPNSTYRVYGKSTAPLRDLRGLRMMADASLDEAPQLDLVHIPGGFGQEALMDDEEILDWIRRQAKGARCVFSVCTGALILGAAGLLQGRRATTHWASIDLLPYFGATAVNERVVTDGNMVFAAGVTSGIDGALRVAADLRGDEVAQGIQLAIAYAPEPPFNSGTPETAPPVVLERAKDAMRQITAQRELTARRIAARLGLAA
;
A
#
# COMPACT_ATOMS: atom_id res chain seq x y z
N MET A 1 -21.80 9.78 3.46
CA MET A 1 -20.78 10.31 4.37
C MET A 1 -19.83 9.17 4.67
N ILE A 2 -18.60 9.25 4.16
CA ILE A 2 -17.54 8.28 4.44
C ILE A 2 -17.05 8.60 5.85
N ALA A 3 -17.07 7.64 6.77
CA ALA A 3 -16.63 7.83 8.14
C ALA A 3 -15.16 8.33 8.14
N GLN A 4 -14.90 9.50 8.72
CA GLN A 4 -13.55 9.94 9.02
C GLN A 4 -12.96 8.98 10.05
N THR A 5 -11.84 8.36 9.74
CA THR A 5 -11.33 7.23 10.53
C THR A 5 -10.19 7.64 11.45
N THR A 6 -9.57 8.79 11.21
CA THR A 6 -8.56 9.40 12.08
C THR A 6 -8.97 10.83 12.40
N ALA A 7 -8.84 11.25 13.67
CA ALA A 7 -9.01 12.65 14.01
C ALA A 7 -7.93 13.48 13.30
N GLN A 8 -8.33 14.60 12.69
CA GLN A 8 -7.40 15.54 12.08
C GLN A 8 -6.30 15.90 13.06
N VAL A 9 -5.08 15.92 12.57
CA VAL A 9 -3.91 16.29 13.38
C VAL A 9 -3.73 17.81 13.32
N ALA A 10 -3.56 18.43 14.47
CA ALA A 10 -3.37 19.87 14.56
C ALA A 10 -2.22 20.33 13.63
N PRO A 11 -2.37 21.47 12.92
CA PRO A 11 -1.40 21.92 11.92
C PRO A 11 0.02 22.11 12.46
N GLU A 12 0.15 22.46 13.73
CA GLU A 12 1.42 22.63 14.44
C GLU A 12 2.13 21.32 14.80
N THR A 13 1.42 20.19 14.77
CA THR A 13 2.02 18.88 15.05
C THR A 13 2.82 18.41 13.83
N HIS A 14 4.13 18.21 14.01
CA HIS A 14 4.98 17.67 12.96
C HIS A 14 4.68 16.17 12.73
N LEU A 15 4.56 15.75 11.47
CA LEU A 15 4.29 14.37 11.10
C LEU A 15 5.55 13.68 10.54
N GLN A 16 5.80 12.46 11.00
CA GLN A 16 6.80 11.57 10.43
C GLN A 16 6.10 10.61 9.46
N ILE A 17 6.41 10.71 8.18
CA ILE A 17 5.83 9.89 7.11
C ILE A 17 6.92 9.00 6.52
N GLY A 18 6.66 7.71 6.40
CA GLY A 18 7.64 6.79 5.84
C GLY A 18 7.04 5.76 4.90
N SER A 19 7.75 5.49 3.82
CA SER A 19 7.42 4.41 2.88
C SER A 19 8.48 3.34 2.89
N LEU A 20 8.04 2.07 2.86
CA LEU A 20 8.93 0.93 2.65
C LEU A 20 9.36 0.89 1.17
N ILE A 21 10.65 0.58 0.93
CA ILE A 21 11.16 0.25 -0.40
C ILE A 21 11.85 -1.11 -0.40
N PHE A 22 11.70 -1.87 -1.48
CA PHE A 22 12.29 -3.20 -1.65
C PHE A 22 12.51 -3.53 -3.12
N ASP A 23 13.34 -4.51 -3.40
CA ASP A 23 13.63 -4.93 -4.78
C ASP A 23 12.39 -5.46 -5.49
N ARG A 24 12.23 -5.13 -6.79
CA ARG A 24 11.08 -5.49 -7.63
C ARG A 24 9.72 -4.98 -7.13
N LEU A 25 9.68 -3.87 -6.38
CA LEU A 25 8.42 -3.16 -6.13
C LEU A 25 7.85 -2.62 -7.45
N ASP A 26 6.58 -2.27 -7.46
CA ASP A 26 6.02 -1.42 -8.52
C ASP A 26 6.28 0.05 -8.15
N GLN A 27 7.05 0.75 -8.98
CA GLN A 27 7.52 2.09 -8.62
C GLN A 27 6.38 3.10 -8.41
N ILE A 28 5.24 2.99 -9.14
CA ILE A 28 4.11 3.91 -8.96
C ILE A 28 3.39 3.65 -7.63
N ASP A 29 3.41 2.41 -7.13
CA ASP A 29 2.89 2.11 -5.79
C ASP A 29 3.59 2.95 -4.72
N LEU A 30 4.87 3.29 -4.93
CA LEU A 30 5.65 4.17 -4.07
C LEU A 30 5.55 5.64 -4.50
N THR A 31 5.85 5.94 -5.78
CA THR A 31 6.01 7.32 -6.26
C THR A 31 4.71 8.07 -6.42
N GLY A 32 3.60 7.37 -6.70
CA GLY A 32 2.26 7.98 -6.72
C GLY A 32 1.87 8.59 -5.36
N PRO A 33 1.86 7.80 -4.29
CA PRO A 33 1.66 8.34 -2.93
C PRO A 33 2.73 9.35 -2.49
N PHE A 34 3.99 9.16 -2.92
CA PHE A 34 5.06 10.12 -2.65
C PHE A 34 4.70 11.52 -3.13
N GLU A 35 4.15 11.66 -4.35
CA GLU A 35 3.72 12.95 -4.89
C GLU A 35 2.73 13.68 -3.99
N VAL A 36 1.90 12.94 -3.27
CA VAL A 36 0.93 13.50 -2.33
C VAL A 36 1.57 13.74 -0.96
N PHE A 37 2.19 12.71 -0.38
CA PHE A 37 2.67 12.76 1.00
C PHE A 37 3.84 13.71 1.21
N SER A 38 4.70 13.89 0.21
CA SER A 38 5.80 14.86 0.25
C SER A 38 5.34 16.33 0.28
N ARG A 39 4.05 16.58 -0.02
CA ARG A 39 3.43 17.90 0.03
C ARG A 39 2.55 18.13 1.26
N VAL A 40 2.43 17.13 2.13
CA VAL A 40 1.70 17.31 3.39
C VAL A 40 2.41 18.36 4.25
N PRO A 41 1.75 19.45 4.65
CA PRO A 41 2.42 20.52 5.40
C PRO A 41 2.87 20.05 6.79
N ASN A 42 3.98 20.63 7.25
CA ASN A 42 4.62 20.31 8.52
C ASN A 42 4.83 18.80 8.70
N SER A 43 5.51 18.19 7.72
CA SER A 43 5.87 16.78 7.77
C SER A 43 7.29 16.54 7.25
N THR A 44 7.88 15.42 7.67
CA THR A 44 9.09 14.85 7.06
C THR A 44 8.69 13.55 6.38
N TYR A 45 8.98 13.44 5.09
CA TYR A 45 8.80 12.19 4.34
C TYR A 45 10.16 11.53 4.06
N ARG A 46 10.26 10.24 4.32
CA ARG A 46 11.44 9.43 3.97
C ARG A 46 11.06 8.06 3.46
N VAL A 47 11.95 7.49 2.64
CA VAL A 47 11.86 6.12 2.13
C VAL A 47 12.83 5.25 2.91
N TYR A 48 12.34 4.15 3.46
CA TYR A 48 13.09 3.22 4.29
C TYR A 48 13.22 1.85 3.63
N GLY A 49 14.41 1.27 3.67
CA GLY A 49 14.69 -0.07 3.15
C GLY A 49 15.60 -0.86 4.09
N LYS A 50 15.84 -2.13 3.80
CA LYS A 50 16.82 -2.95 4.56
C LYS A 50 18.24 -2.39 4.46
N SER A 51 18.51 -1.64 3.40
CA SER A 51 19.76 -0.89 3.19
C SER A 51 19.52 0.30 2.26
N THR A 52 20.49 1.20 2.20
CA THR A 52 20.52 2.33 1.24
C THR A 52 21.17 1.97 -0.10
N ALA A 53 21.52 0.70 -0.33
CA ALA A 53 22.05 0.26 -1.60
C ALA A 53 21.01 0.42 -2.72
N PRO A 54 21.42 0.77 -3.96
CA PRO A 54 20.48 0.85 -5.08
C PRO A 54 19.79 -0.47 -5.34
N LEU A 55 18.48 -0.42 -5.51
CA LEU A 55 17.62 -1.53 -5.88
C LEU A 55 16.94 -1.24 -7.23
N ARG A 56 16.21 -2.21 -7.75
CA ARG A 56 15.46 -2.04 -9.01
C ARG A 56 13.99 -2.31 -8.77
N ASP A 57 13.18 -1.48 -9.42
CA ASP A 57 11.75 -1.76 -9.51
C ASP A 57 11.46 -2.96 -10.42
N LEU A 58 10.20 -3.31 -10.57
CA LEU A 58 9.73 -4.40 -11.42
C LEU A 58 10.17 -4.28 -12.89
N ARG A 59 10.44 -3.07 -13.39
CA ARG A 59 10.80 -2.76 -14.79
C ARG A 59 12.25 -2.33 -14.99
N GLY A 60 13.03 -2.28 -13.91
CA GLY A 60 14.47 -2.00 -13.95
C GLY A 60 14.86 -0.57 -13.60
N LEU A 61 13.91 0.31 -13.23
CA LEU A 61 14.21 1.64 -12.72
C LEU A 61 15.02 1.51 -11.42
N ARG A 62 16.14 2.24 -11.34
CA ARG A 62 16.95 2.27 -10.12
C ARG A 62 16.34 3.23 -9.11
N MET A 63 16.27 2.77 -7.88
CA MET A 63 15.77 3.53 -6.73
C MET A 63 16.65 3.27 -5.53
N MET A 64 16.55 4.11 -4.51
CA MET A 64 17.31 3.99 -3.26
C MET A 64 16.43 4.39 -2.09
N ALA A 65 16.68 3.78 -0.92
CA ALA A 65 16.16 4.28 0.34
C ALA A 65 16.95 5.51 0.82
N ASP A 66 16.27 6.38 1.58
CA ASP A 66 16.93 7.51 2.28
C ASP A 66 17.68 7.04 3.53
N ALA A 67 17.19 5.95 4.15
CA ALA A 67 17.73 5.40 5.39
C ALA A 67 17.39 3.91 5.53
N SER A 68 18.07 3.21 6.44
CA SER A 68 17.75 1.84 6.80
C SER A 68 16.51 1.77 7.69
N LEU A 69 15.90 0.58 7.81
CA LEU A 69 14.73 0.34 8.66
C LEU A 69 15.00 0.69 10.14
N ASP A 70 16.22 0.44 10.62
CA ASP A 70 16.60 0.68 12.02
C ASP A 70 16.75 2.18 12.34
N GLU A 71 16.96 3.02 11.33
CA GLU A 71 17.05 4.47 11.48
C GLU A 71 15.67 5.15 11.48
N ALA A 72 14.60 4.39 11.18
CA ALA A 72 13.25 4.94 11.14
C ALA A 72 12.77 5.32 12.56
N PRO A 73 12.36 6.57 12.80
CA PRO A 73 11.65 6.93 14.03
C PRO A 73 10.28 6.23 14.08
N GLN A 74 9.54 6.42 15.17
CA GLN A 74 8.11 6.08 15.12
C GLN A 74 7.43 6.95 14.08
N LEU A 75 6.83 6.33 13.07
CA LEU A 75 6.12 7.02 12.00
C LEU A 75 4.65 7.27 12.38
N ASP A 76 4.14 8.43 12.01
CA ASP A 76 2.71 8.74 12.08
C ASP A 76 1.93 8.10 10.92
N LEU A 77 2.57 8.03 9.75
CA LEU A 77 2.05 7.34 8.56
C LEU A 77 3.10 6.34 8.04
N VAL A 78 2.70 5.09 7.98
CA VAL A 78 3.48 3.99 7.40
C VAL A 78 2.86 3.59 6.07
N HIS A 79 3.62 3.70 5.00
CA HIS A 79 3.18 3.33 3.65
C HIS A 79 3.90 2.07 3.17
N ILE A 80 3.11 1.09 2.72
CA ILE A 80 3.57 -0.22 2.24
C ILE A 80 3.14 -0.40 0.78
N PRO A 81 4.05 -0.20 -0.19
CA PRO A 81 3.78 -0.44 -1.60
C PRO A 81 3.74 -1.94 -1.93
N GLY A 82 3.26 -2.27 -3.12
CA GLY A 82 3.28 -3.62 -3.66
C GLY A 82 4.29 -3.81 -4.79
N GLY A 83 4.06 -4.81 -5.60
CA GLY A 83 4.94 -5.25 -6.69
C GLY A 83 5.20 -6.75 -6.64
N PHE A 84 6.04 -7.26 -7.53
CA PHE A 84 6.32 -8.71 -7.56
C PHE A 84 7.27 -9.15 -6.45
N GLY A 85 8.17 -8.26 -6.00
CA GLY A 85 9.07 -8.53 -4.88
C GLY A 85 8.36 -8.69 -3.53
N GLN A 86 7.11 -8.23 -3.43
CA GLN A 86 6.27 -8.34 -2.26
C GLN A 86 6.12 -9.79 -1.75
N GLU A 87 6.14 -10.76 -2.65
CA GLU A 87 5.93 -12.17 -2.27
C GLU A 87 7.01 -12.66 -1.29
N ALA A 88 8.28 -12.36 -1.58
CA ALA A 88 9.39 -12.73 -0.69
C ALA A 88 9.31 -12.03 0.67
N LEU A 89 8.73 -10.82 0.74
CA LEU A 89 8.61 -10.08 2.00
C LEU A 89 7.59 -10.69 2.97
N MET A 90 6.67 -11.52 2.50
CA MET A 90 5.72 -12.19 3.39
C MET A 90 6.37 -13.22 4.32
N ASP A 91 7.62 -13.60 4.06
CA ASP A 91 8.44 -14.47 4.92
C ASP A 91 9.66 -13.75 5.52
N ASP A 92 9.84 -12.48 5.26
CA ASP A 92 10.95 -11.70 5.77
C ASP A 92 10.61 -11.11 7.15
N GLU A 93 11.00 -11.84 8.21
CA GLU A 93 10.64 -11.43 9.57
C GLU A 93 11.24 -10.08 9.98
N GLU A 94 12.37 -9.64 9.41
CA GLU A 94 12.93 -8.31 9.68
C GLU A 94 11.94 -7.23 9.20
N ILE A 95 11.41 -7.37 7.98
CA ILE A 95 10.41 -6.48 7.41
C ILE A 95 9.09 -6.56 8.19
N LEU A 96 8.62 -7.78 8.46
CA LEU A 96 7.35 -7.99 9.16
C LEU A 96 7.39 -7.41 10.57
N ASP A 97 8.50 -7.58 11.30
CA ASP A 97 8.65 -7.01 12.64
C ASP A 97 8.76 -5.49 12.61
N TRP A 98 9.47 -4.92 11.62
CA TRP A 98 9.48 -3.47 11.44
C TRP A 98 8.07 -2.93 11.21
N ILE A 99 7.29 -3.56 10.32
CA ILE A 99 5.90 -3.18 10.05
C ILE A 99 5.05 -3.27 11.32
N ARG A 100 5.14 -4.37 12.09
CA ARG A 100 4.40 -4.54 13.35
C ARG A 100 4.73 -3.45 14.36
N ARG A 101 6.03 -3.12 14.51
CA ARG A 101 6.47 -2.05 15.42
C ARG A 101 5.92 -0.71 14.99
N GLN A 102 6.06 -0.35 13.71
CA GLN A 102 5.57 0.92 13.19
C GLN A 102 4.05 1.04 13.28
N ALA A 103 3.31 0.01 12.84
CA ALA A 103 1.85 0.00 12.86
C ALA A 103 1.26 0.18 14.26
N LYS A 104 1.95 -0.26 15.31
CA LYS A 104 1.49 -0.16 16.70
C LYS A 104 1.34 1.29 17.17
N GLY A 105 2.19 2.19 16.69
CA GLY A 105 2.17 3.60 17.07
C GLY A 105 1.69 4.54 15.96
N ALA A 106 1.50 4.04 14.74
CA ALA A 106 1.10 4.85 13.59
C ALA A 106 -0.36 5.31 13.69
N ARG A 107 -0.60 6.56 13.32
CA ARG A 107 -1.95 7.12 13.13
C ARG A 107 -2.63 6.52 11.92
N CYS A 108 -1.85 6.23 10.87
CA CYS A 108 -2.34 5.62 9.65
C CYS A 108 -1.34 4.58 9.13
N VAL A 109 -1.85 3.42 8.73
CA VAL A 109 -1.13 2.42 7.94
C VAL A 109 -1.76 2.38 6.57
N PHE A 110 -1.00 2.74 5.56
CA PHE A 110 -1.46 2.83 4.18
C PHE A 110 -0.79 1.78 3.31
N SER A 111 -1.57 1.03 2.55
CA SER A 111 -1.02 0.08 1.58
C SER A 111 -1.54 0.32 0.17
N VAL A 112 -0.70 0.02 -0.81
CA VAL A 112 -1.06 0.06 -2.23
C VAL A 112 -0.85 -1.31 -2.83
N CYS A 113 -1.78 -1.72 -3.71
CA CYS A 113 -1.64 -2.93 -4.50
C CYS A 113 -1.41 -4.17 -3.58
N THR A 114 -0.42 -4.99 -3.87
CA THR A 114 -0.11 -6.19 -3.05
C THR A 114 0.62 -5.89 -1.74
N GLY A 115 0.86 -4.62 -1.41
CA GLY A 115 1.32 -4.23 -0.07
C GLY A 115 0.38 -4.69 1.05
N ALA A 116 -0.92 -4.81 0.78
CA ALA A 116 -1.88 -5.36 1.73
C ALA A 116 -1.55 -6.81 2.13
N LEU A 117 -0.97 -7.62 1.24
CA LEU A 117 -0.59 -9.00 1.57
C LEU A 117 0.60 -9.04 2.55
N ILE A 118 1.50 -8.05 2.51
CA ILE A 118 2.59 -7.94 3.51
C ILE A 118 1.99 -7.61 4.88
N LEU A 119 1.00 -6.69 4.93
CA LEU A 119 0.27 -6.41 6.17
C LEU A 119 -0.46 -7.65 6.69
N GLY A 120 -1.01 -8.46 5.79
CA GLY A 120 -1.61 -9.76 6.11
C GLY A 120 -0.61 -10.72 6.75
N ALA A 121 0.58 -10.86 6.15
CA ALA A 121 1.66 -11.69 6.67
C ALA A 121 2.19 -11.21 8.03
N ALA A 122 2.15 -9.90 8.27
CA ALA A 122 2.43 -9.31 9.59
C ALA A 122 1.32 -9.57 10.64
N GLY A 123 0.18 -10.17 10.25
CA GLY A 123 -0.94 -10.47 11.16
C GLY A 123 -1.88 -9.29 11.44
N LEU A 124 -1.81 -8.23 10.61
CA LEU A 124 -2.53 -6.98 10.85
C LEU A 124 -3.92 -6.91 10.21
N LEU A 125 -4.32 -7.93 9.45
CA LEU A 125 -5.58 -7.90 8.68
C LEU A 125 -6.73 -8.69 9.31
N GLN A 126 -6.51 -9.39 10.43
CA GLN A 126 -7.57 -10.19 11.06
C GLN A 126 -8.79 -9.36 11.42
N GLY A 127 -9.97 -9.77 10.92
CA GLY A 127 -11.24 -9.09 11.15
C GLY A 127 -11.40 -7.74 10.43
N ARG A 128 -10.46 -7.37 9.56
CA ARG A 128 -10.47 -6.12 8.80
C ARG A 128 -11.15 -6.26 7.44
N ARG A 129 -11.75 -5.18 6.97
CA ARG A 129 -12.11 -5.01 5.56
C ARG A 129 -10.89 -4.47 4.81
N ALA A 130 -10.53 -5.12 3.72
CA ALA A 130 -9.35 -4.71 2.95
C ALA A 130 -9.56 -4.89 1.44
N THR A 131 -8.80 -4.14 0.66
CA THR A 131 -8.63 -4.36 -0.78
C THR A 131 -7.16 -4.55 -1.12
N THR A 132 -6.89 -5.06 -2.29
CA THR A 132 -5.55 -5.24 -2.87
C THR A 132 -5.66 -5.25 -4.39
N HIS A 133 -4.56 -5.48 -5.09
CA HIS A 133 -4.59 -5.64 -6.55
C HIS A 133 -5.59 -6.73 -6.97
N TRP A 134 -6.41 -6.46 -8.00
CA TRP A 134 -7.50 -7.33 -8.44
C TRP A 134 -7.08 -8.81 -8.64
N ALA A 135 -5.87 -9.07 -9.15
CA ALA A 135 -5.35 -10.43 -9.35
C ALA A 135 -4.98 -11.16 -8.04
N SER A 136 -5.07 -10.50 -6.90
CA SER A 136 -4.70 -11.05 -5.60
C SER A 136 -5.79 -10.85 -4.54
N ILE A 137 -6.95 -10.34 -4.92
CA ILE A 137 -8.02 -10.01 -3.96
C ILE A 137 -8.53 -11.25 -3.21
N ASP A 138 -8.58 -12.38 -3.89
CA ASP A 138 -9.00 -13.67 -3.33
C ASP A 138 -8.01 -14.25 -2.30
N LEU A 139 -6.84 -13.62 -2.15
CA LEU A 139 -5.85 -14.03 -1.15
C LEU A 139 -6.07 -13.37 0.23
N LEU A 140 -6.83 -12.27 0.29
CA LEU A 140 -7.08 -11.56 1.55
C LEU A 140 -7.74 -12.43 2.64
N PRO A 141 -8.68 -13.34 2.33
CA PRO A 141 -9.28 -14.21 3.34
C PRO A 141 -8.26 -15.12 4.07
N TYR A 142 -7.15 -15.52 3.43
CA TYR A 142 -6.10 -16.29 4.10
C TYR A 142 -5.45 -15.55 5.27
N PHE A 143 -5.55 -14.23 5.30
CA PHE A 143 -5.06 -13.37 6.38
C PHE A 143 -6.16 -12.93 7.36
N GLY A 144 -7.34 -13.56 7.28
CA GLY A 144 -8.50 -13.24 8.12
C GLY A 144 -9.21 -11.94 7.77
N ALA A 145 -8.97 -11.40 6.58
CA ALA A 145 -9.62 -10.17 6.11
C ALA A 145 -10.89 -10.46 5.32
N THR A 146 -11.85 -9.54 5.37
CA THR A 146 -12.96 -9.48 4.44
C THR A 146 -12.52 -8.72 3.20
N ALA A 147 -12.43 -9.41 2.06
CA ALA A 147 -12.07 -8.80 0.79
C ALA A 147 -13.18 -7.87 0.28
N VAL A 148 -12.81 -6.66 -0.13
CA VAL A 148 -13.73 -5.64 -0.66
C VAL A 148 -13.19 -5.15 -2.00
N ASN A 149 -13.98 -5.34 -3.06
CA ASN A 149 -13.60 -4.89 -4.41
C ASN A 149 -13.96 -3.41 -4.60
N GLU A 150 -13.23 -2.55 -3.91
CA GLU A 150 -13.34 -1.09 -4.03
C GLU A 150 -11.96 -0.50 -4.30
N ARG A 151 -11.92 0.66 -4.96
CA ARG A 151 -10.68 1.32 -5.35
C ARG A 151 -9.86 1.77 -4.14
N VAL A 152 -10.52 2.26 -3.08
CA VAL A 152 -9.92 2.60 -1.78
C VAL A 152 -10.84 2.12 -0.67
N VAL A 153 -10.32 1.38 0.27
CA VAL A 153 -11.02 0.87 1.46
C VAL A 153 -10.36 1.45 2.70
N THR A 154 -11.18 1.97 3.61
CA THR A 154 -10.72 2.42 4.93
C THR A 154 -11.35 1.54 6.00
N ASP A 155 -10.53 1.07 6.94
CA ASP A 155 -10.96 0.31 8.12
C ASP A 155 -10.11 0.68 9.34
N GLY A 156 -10.71 1.37 10.29
CA GLY A 156 -10.00 1.91 11.45
C GLY A 156 -8.90 2.89 11.00
N ASN A 157 -7.70 2.69 11.45
CA ASN A 157 -6.52 3.47 11.05
C ASN A 157 -5.79 2.90 9.82
N MET A 158 -6.40 1.97 9.10
CA MET A 158 -5.81 1.38 7.89
C MET A 158 -6.52 1.86 6.64
N VAL A 159 -5.76 2.21 5.62
CA VAL A 159 -6.25 2.60 4.30
C VAL A 159 -5.58 1.71 3.26
N PHE A 160 -6.39 1.10 2.41
CA PHE A 160 -5.96 0.17 1.37
C PHE A 160 -6.34 0.73 0.01
N ALA A 161 -5.39 0.90 -0.89
CA ALA A 161 -5.62 1.25 -2.29
C ALA A 161 -5.41 0.02 -3.17
N ALA A 162 -6.39 -0.29 -4.01
CA ALA A 162 -6.49 -1.57 -4.73
C ALA A 162 -5.36 -1.78 -5.75
N GLY A 163 -5.25 -0.93 -6.73
CA GLY A 163 -4.31 -1.12 -7.83
C GLY A 163 -3.48 0.12 -8.07
N VAL A 164 -2.31 -0.07 -8.55
CA VAL A 164 -1.20 0.86 -8.77
C VAL A 164 -1.57 2.36 -8.67
N THR A 165 -2.39 2.85 -9.59
CA THR A 165 -2.79 4.28 -9.65
C THR A 165 -3.79 4.71 -8.57
N SER A 166 -4.52 3.76 -7.95
CA SER A 166 -5.39 4.06 -6.81
C SER A 166 -4.61 4.50 -5.57
N GLY A 167 -3.29 4.28 -5.56
CA GLY A 167 -2.38 4.81 -4.55
C GLY A 167 -2.44 6.32 -4.43
N ILE A 168 -2.64 7.04 -5.55
CA ILE A 168 -2.79 8.52 -5.54
C ILE A 168 -4.13 8.91 -4.88
N ASP A 169 -5.23 8.23 -5.23
CA ASP A 169 -6.54 8.51 -4.62
C ASP A 169 -6.53 8.23 -3.12
N GLY A 170 -5.95 7.07 -2.73
CA GLY A 170 -5.79 6.69 -1.33
C GLY A 170 -4.92 7.67 -0.56
N ALA A 171 -3.82 8.14 -1.15
CA ALA A 171 -2.93 9.12 -0.53
C ALA A 171 -3.62 10.48 -0.32
N LEU A 172 -4.41 10.96 -1.29
CA LEU A 172 -5.21 12.17 -1.13
C LEU A 172 -6.25 12.01 -0.02
N ARG A 173 -6.87 10.83 0.10
CA ARG A 173 -7.77 10.51 1.21
C ARG A 173 -7.05 10.58 2.55
N VAL A 174 -5.88 9.97 2.67
CA VAL A 174 -5.06 10.01 3.90
C VAL A 174 -4.62 11.44 4.22
N ALA A 175 -4.22 12.23 3.22
CA ALA A 175 -3.88 13.64 3.42
C ALA A 175 -5.07 14.45 3.98
N ALA A 176 -6.29 14.19 3.46
CA ALA A 176 -7.52 14.80 3.97
C ALA A 176 -7.82 14.38 5.43
N ASP A 177 -7.66 13.09 5.74
CA ASP A 177 -7.86 12.58 7.11
C ASP A 177 -6.84 13.19 8.10
N LEU A 178 -5.61 13.43 7.67
CA LEU A 178 -4.55 13.98 8.53
C LEU A 178 -4.60 15.52 8.66
N ARG A 179 -4.87 16.25 7.57
CA ARG A 179 -4.73 17.71 7.49
C ARG A 179 -5.96 18.46 7.00
N GLY A 180 -7.05 17.75 6.70
CA GLY A 180 -8.29 18.32 6.19
C GLY A 180 -8.41 18.38 4.68
N ASP A 181 -9.65 18.49 4.21
CA ASP A 181 -9.99 18.44 2.78
C ASP A 181 -9.34 19.59 1.99
N GLU A 182 -9.24 20.78 2.54
CA GLU A 182 -8.63 21.93 1.86
C GLU A 182 -7.15 21.67 1.50
N VAL A 183 -6.40 21.06 2.41
CA VAL A 183 -5.00 20.68 2.17
C VAL A 183 -4.92 19.62 1.07
N ALA A 184 -5.76 18.57 1.14
CA ALA A 184 -5.77 17.51 0.13
C ALA A 184 -6.17 18.04 -1.26
N GLN A 185 -7.17 18.91 -1.34
CA GLN A 185 -7.59 19.56 -2.59
C GLN A 185 -6.48 20.48 -3.15
N GLY A 186 -5.78 21.20 -2.27
CA GLY A 186 -4.61 21.99 -2.66
C GLY A 186 -3.49 21.14 -3.25
N ILE A 187 -3.21 19.99 -2.66
CA ILE A 187 -2.24 19.02 -3.18
C ILE A 187 -2.72 18.47 -4.53
N GLN A 188 -3.97 18.03 -4.63
CA GLN A 188 -4.56 17.52 -5.88
C GLN A 188 -4.45 18.53 -7.01
N LEU A 189 -4.75 19.80 -6.74
CA LEU A 189 -4.63 20.90 -7.73
C LEU A 189 -3.15 21.11 -8.12
N ALA A 190 -2.24 21.12 -7.15
CA ALA A 190 -0.81 21.34 -7.40
C ALA A 190 -0.18 20.27 -8.31
N ILE A 191 -0.62 19.01 -8.19
CA ILE A 191 -0.15 17.90 -9.04
C ILE A 191 -1.02 17.71 -10.30
N ALA A 192 -2.01 18.58 -10.52
CA ALA A 192 -2.97 18.52 -11.62
C ALA A 192 -3.62 17.12 -11.78
N TYR A 193 -3.97 16.48 -10.67
CA TYR A 193 -4.54 15.13 -10.71
C TYR A 193 -6.02 15.18 -11.12
N ALA A 194 -6.25 15.12 -12.42
CA ALA A 194 -7.56 15.05 -13.06
C ALA A 194 -7.51 13.97 -14.17
N PRO A 195 -7.50 12.67 -13.83
CA PRO A 195 -7.23 11.60 -14.79
C PRO A 195 -8.32 11.46 -15.85
N GLU A 196 -7.90 11.44 -17.11
CA GLU A 196 -8.75 11.21 -18.30
C GLU A 196 -8.15 10.09 -19.15
N PRO A 197 -8.25 8.82 -18.73
CA PRO A 197 -7.66 7.70 -19.46
C PRO A 197 -8.36 7.52 -20.82
N PRO A 198 -7.60 7.26 -21.92
CA PRO A 198 -8.17 7.12 -23.27
C PRO A 198 -8.99 5.83 -23.45
N PHE A 199 -8.92 4.91 -22.51
CA PHE A 199 -9.65 3.63 -22.54
C PHE A 199 -10.35 3.37 -21.21
N ASN A 200 -11.54 2.77 -21.26
CA ASN A 200 -12.24 2.28 -20.07
C ASN A 200 -11.91 0.78 -19.87
N SER A 201 -10.66 0.49 -19.51
CA SER A 201 -10.12 -0.88 -19.39
C SER A 201 -9.26 -1.06 -18.12
N GLY A 202 -9.51 -0.20 -17.11
CA GLY A 202 -8.70 -0.15 -15.90
C GLY A 202 -9.09 -1.16 -14.82
N THR A 203 -10.18 -1.91 -14.99
CA THR A 203 -10.64 -2.94 -14.05
C THR A 203 -11.03 -4.23 -14.77
N PRO A 204 -11.05 -5.39 -14.08
CA PRO A 204 -11.53 -6.64 -14.67
C PRO A 204 -12.93 -6.56 -15.28
N GLU A 205 -13.81 -5.76 -14.66
CA GLU A 205 -15.21 -5.60 -15.08
C GLU A 205 -15.35 -4.80 -16.37
N THR A 206 -14.41 -3.88 -16.63
CA THR A 206 -14.47 -2.97 -17.78
C THR A 206 -13.51 -3.37 -18.91
N ALA A 207 -12.52 -4.19 -18.62
CA ALA A 207 -11.56 -4.65 -19.62
C ALA A 207 -12.20 -5.59 -20.65
N PRO A 208 -11.87 -5.49 -21.96
CA PRO A 208 -12.29 -6.47 -22.94
C PRO A 208 -11.83 -7.88 -22.53
N PRO A 209 -12.64 -8.95 -22.73
CA PRO A 209 -12.32 -10.30 -22.28
C PRO A 209 -10.93 -10.80 -22.70
N VAL A 210 -10.54 -10.53 -23.95
CA VAL A 210 -9.21 -10.95 -24.46
C VAL A 210 -8.06 -10.23 -23.74
N VAL A 211 -8.26 -8.98 -23.32
CA VAL A 211 -7.27 -8.20 -22.56
C VAL A 211 -7.17 -8.74 -21.14
N LEU A 212 -8.31 -9.02 -20.51
CA LEU A 212 -8.37 -9.58 -19.16
C LEU A 212 -7.68 -10.96 -19.11
N GLU A 213 -7.99 -11.86 -20.03
CA GLU A 213 -7.37 -13.20 -20.03
C GLU A 213 -5.85 -13.13 -20.22
N ARG A 214 -5.35 -12.29 -21.12
CA ARG A 214 -3.89 -12.05 -21.26
C ARG A 214 -3.26 -11.52 -19.99
N ALA A 215 -3.94 -10.60 -19.30
CA ALA A 215 -3.45 -10.03 -18.04
C ALA A 215 -3.42 -11.11 -16.93
N LYS A 216 -4.46 -11.95 -16.83
CA LYS A 216 -4.48 -13.11 -15.91
C LYS A 216 -3.34 -14.08 -16.20
N ASP A 217 -3.14 -14.42 -17.47
CA ASP A 217 -2.06 -15.33 -17.88
C ASP A 217 -0.67 -14.79 -17.50
N ALA A 218 -0.44 -13.50 -17.72
CA ALA A 218 0.83 -12.85 -17.35
C ALA A 218 1.10 -12.86 -15.84
N MET A 219 0.06 -12.89 -15.02
CA MET A 219 0.17 -12.90 -13.54
C MET A 219 0.01 -14.28 -12.92
N ARG A 220 -0.34 -15.31 -13.71
CA ARG A 220 -0.69 -16.66 -13.20
C ARG A 220 0.37 -17.24 -12.27
N GLN A 221 1.63 -17.19 -12.68
CA GLN A 221 2.73 -17.78 -11.92
C GLN A 221 2.91 -17.09 -10.56
N ILE A 222 2.98 -15.76 -10.54
CA ILE A 222 3.19 -15.02 -9.30
C ILE A 222 1.97 -15.12 -8.37
N THR A 223 0.76 -15.14 -8.92
CA THR A 223 -0.46 -15.30 -8.11
C THR A 223 -0.52 -16.69 -7.47
N ALA A 224 -0.19 -17.75 -8.20
CA ALA A 224 -0.11 -19.10 -7.64
C ALA A 224 0.95 -19.21 -6.54
N GLN A 225 2.11 -18.58 -6.72
CA GLN A 225 3.16 -18.54 -5.69
C GLN A 225 2.70 -17.80 -4.44
N ARG A 226 2.06 -16.64 -4.60
CA ARG A 226 1.46 -15.86 -3.49
C ARG A 226 0.42 -16.67 -2.73
N GLU A 227 -0.41 -17.46 -3.43
CA GLU A 227 -1.42 -18.30 -2.79
C GLU A 227 -0.77 -19.37 -1.92
N LEU A 228 0.26 -20.07 -2.41
CA LEU A 228 0.99 -21.06 -1.61
C LEU A 228 1.58 -20.44 -0.35
N THR A 229 2.19 -19.26 -0.47
CA THR A 229 2.73 -18.52 0.66
C THR A 229 1.63 -18.05 1.61
N ALA A 230 0.51 -17.53 1.10
CA ALA A 230 -0.63 -17.11 1.92
C ALA A 230 -1.23 -18.27 2.75
N ARG A 231 -1.41 -19.45 2.15
CA ARG A 231 -1.88 -20.67 2.84
C ARG A 231 -0.95 -21.08 3.98
N ARG A 232 0.36 -21.06 3.73
CA ARG A 232 1.37 -21.40 4.76
C ARG A 232 1.35 -20.37 5.90
N ILE A 233 1.20 -19.09 5.60
CA ILE A 233 1.09 -18.03 6.59
C ILE A 233 -0.20 -18.14 7.39
N ALA A 234 -1.33 -18.44 6.73
CA ALA A 234 -2.61 -18.69 7.42
C ALA A 234 -2.46 -19.77 8.50
N ALA A 235 -1.82 -20.89 8.14
CA ALA A 235 -1.54 -21.95 9.10
C ALA A 235 -0.63 -21.48 10.26
N ARG A 236 0.41 -20.68 9.98
CA ARG A 236 1.31 -20.10 10.99
C ARG A 236 0.57 -19.16 11.95
N LEU A 237 -0.40 -18.39 11.42
CA LEU A 237 -1.21 -17.45 12.20
C LEU A 237 -2.40 -18.11 12.92
N GLY A 238 -2.60 -19.42 12.74
CA GLY A 238 -3.75 -20.14 13.31
C GLY A 238 -5.10 -19.76 12.70
N LEU A 239 -5.11 -19.25 11.47
CA LEU A 239 -6.30 -18.89 10.71
C LEU A 239 -6.81 -20.13 9.95
N ALA A 240 -8.13 -20.33 9.93
CA ALA A 240 -8.75 -21.34 9.08
C ALA A 240 -8.54 -20.94 7.61
N ALA A 241 -8.01 -21.85 6.80
CA ALA A 241 -7.82 -21.68 5.37
C ALA A 241 -9.14 -21.91 4.61
#